data_ba1992f11b53eba5b03d1988acc27d42
#
_entry.id   ba1992f11b53eba5b03d1988acc27d42
#
_cell.length_a   1.000
_cell.length_b   1.000
_cell.length_c   1.000
_cell.angle_alpha   90.00
_cell.angle_beta   90.00
_cell.angle_gamma   90.00
#
_symmetry.space_group_name_H-M   'P 1'
#
loop_
_entity.id
_entity.type
_entity.pdbx_description
1 polymer ?
#
loop_
_entity_poly.entity_id
_entity_poly.type
_entity_poly.pdbx_seq_one_letter_code
_entity_poly.pdbx_strand_id
1 'polypeptide(L)'
;KILGFFLNKNTVSFDSGAILDVRSVREFSHLGMIIDSDEELLNVGDVVKIDEMVKLNFQPINFKVKTQNKASVGTVMDYTVDVNDFYIQQLIVKRPILKSFIDPELIINRSEIMEINDEAIIVKDELAKQKGREKLEQEEFVPNFVNPFRQND
;
A
#
# COMPACT_ATOMS: atom_id res chain seq x y z
N LYS A 1 1.47 -5.01 -10.08
CA LYS A 1 0.04 -5.37 -10.14
C LYS A 1 -0.23 -6.55 -9.24
N ILE A 2 -1.33 -6.51 -8.48
CA ILE A 2 -1.84 -7.67 -7.75
C ILE A 2 -2.52 -8.58 -8.78
N LEU A 3 -2.25 -9.88 -8.73
CA LEU A 3 -2.87 -10.87 -9.63
C LEU A 3 -3.90 -11.73 -8.91
N GLY A 4 -3.79 -11.88 -7.60
CA GLY A 4 -4.72 -12.68 -6.82
C GLY A 4 -4.52 -12.51 -5.33
N PHE A 5 -5.41 -13.11 -4.58
CA PHE A 5 -5.42 -13.08 -3.13
C PHE A 5 -5.38 -14.52 -2.59
N PHE A 6 -4.50 -14.76 -1.65
CA PHE A 6 -4.52 -16.01 -0.90
C PHE A 6 -5.66 -15.99 0.11
N LEU A 7 -6.52 -16.99 0.05
CA LEU A 7 -7.58 -17.15 1.01
C LEU A 7 -7.10 -17.95 2.23
N ASN A 8 -7.43 -17.45 3.41
CA ASN A 8 -7.05 -18.13 4.65
C ASN A 8 -7.87 -19.44 4.78
N LYS A 9 -7.19 -20.53 5.16
CA LYS A 9 -7.79 -21.87 5.39
C LYS A 9 -8.98 -21.87 6.34
N ASN A 10 -9.06 -20.90 7.24
CA ASN A 10 -10.16 -20.78 8.19
C ASN A 10 -11.46 -20.22 7.57
N THR A 11 -11.40 -19.73 6.34
CA THR A 11 -12.53 -19.06 5.68
C THR A 11 -13.19 -19.95 4.62
N VAL A 12 -12.47 -20.96 4.12
CA VAL A 12 -12.93 -21.83 3.02
C VAL A 12 -12.47 -23.27 3.27
N SER A 13 -13.32 -24.23 2.98
CA SER A 13 -13.05 -25.67 3.16
C SER A 13 -12.11 -26.24 2.07
N PHE A 14 -10.97 -25.58 1.81
CA PHE A 14 -9.97 -26.05 0.86
C PHE A 14 -8.72 -26.57 1.58
N ASP A 15 -8.32 -27.80 1.29
CA ASP A 15 -7.23 -28.51 1.98
C ASP A 15 -5.83 -27.91 1.73
N SER A 16 -5.61 -27.21 0.62
CA SER A 16 -4.28 -26.73 0.18
C SER A 16 -4.12 -25.21 0.13
N GLY A 17 -5.16 -24.44 0.50
CA GLY A 17 -5.22 -23.00 0.31
C GLY A 17 -5.69 -22.65 -1.12
N ALA A 18 -6.66 -21.76 -1.18
CA ALA A 18 -7.22 -21.28 -2.43
C ALA A 18 -6.66 -19.90 -2.79
N ILE A 19 -6.60 -19.63 -4.07
CA ILE A 19 -6.23 -18.33 -4.63
C ILE A 19 -7.42 -17.79 -5.39
N LEU A 20 -7.83 -16.57 -5.04
CA LEU A 20 -8.79 -15.81 -5.82
C LEU A 20 -8.06 -14.95 -6.83
N ASP A 21 -8.22 -15.23 -8.13
CA ASP A 21 -7.74 -14.36 -9.20
C ASP A 21 -8.53 -13.04 -9.17
N VAL A 22 -7.85 -11.89 -9.27
CA VAL A 22 -8.52 -10.58 -9.29
C VAL A 22 -9.52 -10.42 -10.44
N ARG A 23 -9.35 -11.18 -11.52
CA ARG A 23 -10.26 -11.17 -12.67
C ARG A 23 -11.60 -11.85 -12.39
N SER A 24 -11.64 -12.73 -11.40
CA SER A 24 -12.86 -13.38 -10.93
C SER A 24 -13.66 -12.54 -9.94
N VAL A 25 -13.11 -11.41 -9.49
CA VAL A 25 -13.84 -10.49 -8.63
C VAL A 25 -14.84 -9.71 -9.46
N ARG A 26 -16.13 -9.98 -9.24
CA ARG A 26 -17.23 -9.29 -9.91
C ARG A 26 -17.48 -7.89 -9.31
N GLU A 27 -17.40 -7.78 -7.99
CA GLU A 27 -17.71 -6.55 -7.29
C GLU A 27 -16.92 -6.44 -5.98
N PHE A 28 -16.52 -5.20 -5.64
CA PHE A 28 -16.02 -4.83 -4.33
C PHE A 28 -17.13 -4.15 -3.55
N SER A 29 -17.39 -4.62 -2.34
CA SER A 29 -18.36 -4.00 -1.44
C SER A 29 -17.77 -3.86 -0.03
N HIS A 30 -18.51 -3.20 0.85
CA HIS A 30 -18.16 -3.12 2.27
C HIS A 30 -18.16 -4.50 2.98
N LEU A 31 -18.77 -5.52 2.38
CA LEU A 31 -18.77 -6.90 2.86
C LEU A 31 -17.55 -7.70 2.39
N GLY A 32 -16.85 -7.21 1.36
CA GLY A 32 -15.69 -7.87 0.77
C GLY A 32 -15.74 -7.97 -0.74
N MET A 33 -15.07 -8.98 -1.28
CA MET A 33 -15.03 -9.28 -2.71
C MET A 33 -16.12 -10.30 -3.05
N ILE A 34 -16.91 -10.00 -4.06
CA ILE A 34 -18.00 -10.86 -4.54
C ILE A 34 -17.53 -11.56 -5.81
N ILE A 35 -17.67 -12.87 -5.83
CA ILE A 35 -17.41 -13.75 -6.98
C ILE A 35 -18.70 -14.45 -7.38
N ASP A 36 -18.77 -14.99 -8.60
CA ASP A 36 -19.99 -15.64 -9.10
C ASP A 36 -20.13 -17.08 -8.60
N SER A 37 -19.03 -17.80 -8.39
CA SER A 37 -19.00 -19.19 -7.94
C SER A 37 -17.72 -19.49 -7.17
N ASP A 38 -17.77 -20.49 -6.28
CA ASP A 38 -16.61 -21.08 -5.62
C ASP A 38 -15.70 -21.84 -6.59
N GLU A 39 -16.21 -22.27 -7.74
CA GLU A 39 -15.43 -22.89 -8.82
C GLU A 39 -14.37 -21.93 -9.43
N GLU A 40 -14.50 -20.62 -9.18
CA GLU A 40 -13.51 -19.63 -9.59
C GLU A 40 -12.27 -19.57 -8.68
N LEU A 41 -12.32 -20.27 -7.57
CA LEU A 41 -11.18 -20.39 -6.66
C LEU A 41 -10.19 -21.42 -7.21
N LEU A 42 -8.94 -21.00 -7.35
CA LEU A 42 -7.86 -21.80 -7.91
C LEU A 42 -7.04 -22.43 -6.79
N ASN A 43 -6.61 -23.68 -6.98
CA ASN A 43 -5.60 -24.26 -6.09
C ASN A 43 -4.20 -23.78 -6.48
N VAL A 44 -3.31 -23.72 -5.48
CA VAL A 44 -1.88 -23.53 -5.75
C VAL A 44 -1.39 -24.72 -6.60
N GLY A 45 -0.82 -24.42 -7.76
CA GLY A 45 -0.38 -25.46 -8.72
C GLY A 45 -1.23 -25.56 -9.98
N ASP A 46 -2.46 -25.05 -9.97
CA ASP A 46 -3.36 -25.12 -11.14
C ASP A 46 -2.98 -24.11 -12.25
N VAL A 47 -2.26 -23.04 -11.89
CA VAL A 47 -1.89 -21.98 -12.83
C VAL A 47 -0.39 -21.69 -12.80
N VAL A 48 0.31 -22.04 -13.85
CA VAL A 48 1.79 -21.91 -13.97
C VAL A 48 2.29 -20.49 -13.64
N LYS A 49 1.60 -19.45 -14.10
CA LYS A 49 1.99 -18.05 -13.80
C LYS A 49 1.87 -17.70 -12.32
N ILE A 50 0.89 -18.25 -11.64
CA ILE A 50 0.70 -18.06 -10.21
C ILE A 50 1.80 -18.77 -9.45
N ASP A 51 2.14 -19.99 -9.86
CA ASP A 51 3.25 -20.75 -9.27
C ASP A 51 4.60 -20.05 -9.40
N GLU A 52 4.89 -19.47 -10.55
CA GLU A 52 6.10 -18.68 -10.75
C GLU A 52 6.15 -17.47 -9.82
N MET A 53 5.03 -16.78 -9.62
CA MET A 53 4.96 -15.63 -8.73
C MET A 53 5.03 -16.01 -7.25
N VAL A 54 4.41 -17.13 -6.87
CA VAL A 54 4.54 -17.70 -5.52
C VAL A 54 5.99 -18.06 -5.22
N LYS A 55 6.70 -18.60 -6.20
CA LYS A 55 8.14 -18.92 -6.08
C LYS A 55 9.02 -17.67 -5.93
N LEU A 56 8.65 -16.54 -6.56
CA LEU A 56 9.35 -15.27 -6.37
C LEU A 56 9.23 -14.75 -4.94
N ASN A 57 8.19 -15.16 -4.20
CA ASN A 57 7.94 -14.81 -2.80
C ASN A 57 8.09 -13.30 -2.51
N PHE A 58 7.78 -12.47 -3.51
CA PHE A 58 7.90 -11.03 -3.38
C PHE A 58 6.71 -10.48 -2.59
N GLN A 59 7.00 -9.90 -1.45
CA GLN A 59 6.03 -9.17 -0.63
C GLN A 59 6.51 -7.74 -0.46
N PRO A 60 5.72 -6.73 -0.89
CA PRO A 60 6.13 -5.34 -0.76
C PRO A 60 6.26 -4.89 0.70
N ILE A 61 5.44 -5.42 1.60
CA ILE A 61 5.49 -5.11 3.04
C ILE A 61 6.83 -5.56 3.62
N ASN A 62 7.44 -4.71 4.44
CA ASN A 62 8.77 -4.87 5.03
C ASN A 62 9.93 -4.81 4.03
N PHE A 63 9.66 -4.53 2.75
CA PHE A 63 10.72 -4.42 1.77
C PHE A 63 11.47 -3.09 1.91
N LYS A 64 12.78 -3.13 1.70
CA LYS A 64 13.65 -1.94 1.82
C LYS A 64 13.43 -1.01 0.64
N VAL A 65 13.46 0.29 0.89
CA VAL A 65 13.41 1.33 -0.14
C VAL A 65 14.72 2.10 -0.13
N LYS A 66 15.35 2.19 -1.29
CA LYS A 66 16.62 2.90 -1.52
C LYS A 66 16.47 3.83 -2.72
N THR A 67 17.28 4.87 -2.77
CA THR A 67 17.42 5.69 -3.98
C THR A 67 18.38 5.04 -4.96
N GLN A 68 18.45 5.59 -6.19
CA GLN A 68 19.43 5.18 -7.20
C GLN A 68 20.88 5.27 -6.69
N ASN A 69 21.17 6.27 -5.87
CA ASN A 69 22.48 6.45 -5.20
C ASN A 69 22.65 5.58 -3.94
N LYS A 70 21.82 4.53 -3.78
CA LYS A 70 21.86 3.58 -2.65
C LYS A 70 21.60 4.19 -1.27
N ALA A 71 21.12 5.43 -1.18
CA ALA A 71 20.73 6.03 0.08
C ALA A 71 19.46 5.35 0.62
N SER A 72 19.44 5.01 1.91
CA SER A 72 18.26 4.42 2.55
C SER A 72 17.14 5.46 2.68
N VAL A 73 15.97 5.13 2.15
CA VAL A 73 14.74 5.92 2.28
C VAL A 73 13.91 5.41 3.44
N GLY A 74 13.75 4.09 3.56
CA GLY A 74 12.97 3.48 4.62
C GLY A 74 12.60 2.04 4.32
N THR A 75 11.47 1.62 4.91
CA THR A 75 10.89 0.28 4.74
C THR A 75 9.41 0.42 4.46
N VAL A 76 8.90 -0.32 3.49
CA VAL A 76 7.47 -0.32 3.16
C VAL A 76 6.68 -0.86 4.34
N MET A 77 5.73 -0.10 4.81
CA MET A 77 4.81 -0.51 5.87
C MET A 77 3.40 -0.82 5.36
N ASP A 78 3.00 -0.17 4.26
CA ASP A 78 1.69 -0.37 3.65
C ASP A 78 1.70 0.10 2.19
N TYR A 79 0.63 -0.17 1.45
CA TYR A 79 0.45 0.29 0.08
C TYR A 79 -1.03 0.50 -0.26
N THR A 80 -1.30 1.37 -1.23
CA THR A 80 -2.65 1.56 -1.79
C THR A 80 -2.77 0.91 -3.15
N VAL A 81 -3.94 0.35 -3.44
CA VAL A 81 -4.26 -0.33 -4.69
C VAL A 81 -5.45 0.35 -5.34
N ASP A 82 -5.39 0.54 -6.65
CA ASP A 82 -6.56 0.90 -7.44
C ASP A 82 -7.41 -0.36 -7.64
N VAL A 83 -8.69 -0.29 -7.23
CA VAL A 83 -9.61 -1.43 -7.31
C VAL A 83 -10.09 -1.75 -8.72
N ASN A 84 -9.89 -0.84 -9.69
CA ASN A 84 -10.32 -1.06 -11.07
C ASN A 84 -9.31 -1.89 -11.87
N ASP A 85 -8.01 -1.70 -11.62
CA ASP A 85 -6.94 -2.34 -12.39
C ASP A 85 -5.97 -3.17 -11.55
N PHE A 86 -6.11 -3.14 -10.22
CA PHE A 86 -5.30 -3.83 -9.23
C PHE A 86 -3.80 -3.47 -9.26
N TYR A 87 -3.49 -2.26 -9.73
CA TYR A 87 -2.14 -1.74 -9.61
C TYR A 87 -1.93 -1.07 -8.26
N ILE A 88 -0.78 -1.34 -7.66
CA ILE A 88 -0.30 -0.57 -6.50
C ILE A 88 -0.01 0.84 -6.98
N GLN A 89 -0.67 1.83 -6.38
CA GLN A 89 -0.55 3.23 -6.74
C GLN A 89 0.46 3.97 -5.88
N GLN A 90 0.51 3.63 -4.60
CA GLN A 90 1.39 4.27 -3.64
C GLN A 90 1.97 3.26 -2.67
N LEU A 91 3.18 3.51 -2.23
CA LEU A 91 3.81 2.83 -1.11
C LEU A 91 3.86 3.79 0.08
N ILE A 92 3.49 3.30 1.25
CA ILE A 92 3.66 4.01 2.52
C ILE A 92 4.92 3.46 3.16
N VAL A 93 5.91 4.32 3.33
CA VAL A 93 7.26 3.93 3.73
C VAL A 93 7.58 4.54 5.09
N LYS A 94 7.91 3.70 6.06
CA LYS A 94 8.41 4.12 7.36
C LYS A 94 9.87 4.55 7.24
N ARG A 95 10.16 5.78 7.63
CA ARG A 95 11.52 6.35 7.61
C ARG A 95 12.38 5.83 8.78
N PRO A 96 13.72 5.78 8.62
CA PRO A 96 14.64 5.53 9.73
C PRO A 96 14.49 6.57 10.84
N ILE A 97 14.68 6.18 12.09
CA ILE A 97 14.46 7.00 13.30
C ILE A 97 15.12 8.37 13.21
N LEU A 98 16.33 8.47 12.67
CA LEU A 98 17.06 9.74 12.53
C LEU A 98 16.36 10.75 11.57
N LYS A 99 15.50 10.27 10.68
CA LYS A 99 14.75 11.10 9.73
C LYS A 99 13.28 11.25 10.12
N SER A 100 12.82 10.53 11.14
CA SER A 100 11.42 10.43 11.54
C SER A 100 10.95 11.49 12.54
N PHE A 101 11.85 12.34 13.03
CA PHE A 101 11.47 13.37 14.02
C PHE A 101 10.50 14.42 13.49
N ILE A 102 10.41 14.60 12.17
CA ILE A 102 9.56 15.60 11.53
C ILE A 102 8.39 14.91 10.84
N ASP A 103 8.65 13.76 10.19
CA ASP A 103 7.64 13.01 9.47
C ASP A 103 8.05 11.52 9.40
N PRO A 104 7.40 10.66 10.19
CA PRO A 104 7.77 9.26 10.29
C PRO A 104 7.44 8.46 9.02
N GLU A 105 6.55 8.97 8.20
CA GLU A 105 6.04 8.29 7.01
C GLU A 105 6.34 9.07 5.74
N LEU A 106 6.58 8.35 4.66
CA LEU A 106 6.75 8.90 3.32
C LEU A 106 5.83 8.15 2.35
N ILE A 107 5.03 8.89 1.62
CA ILE A 107 4.20 8.35 0.53
C ILE A 107 5.01 8.44 -0.76
N ILE A 108 5.20 7.30 -1.42
CA ILE A 108 5.91 7.18 -2.69
C ILE A 108 4.90 6.76 -3.75
N ASN A 109 4.71 7.57 -4.76
CA ASN A 109 3.83 7.24 -5.87
C ASN A 109 4.50 6.22 -6.80
N ARG A 110 3.71 5.42 -7.49
CA ARG A 110 4.19 4.41 -8.44
C ARG A 110 5.13 5.00 -9.49
N SER A 111 4.87 6.22 -9.97
CA SER A 111 5.71 6.91 -10.97
C SER A 111 7.11 7.29 -10.47
N GLU A 112 7.34 7.19 -9.18
CA GLU A 112 8.62 7.48 -8.53
C GLU A 112 9.46 6.22 -8.34
N ILE A 113 8.87 5.04 -8.57
CA ILE A 113 9.55 3.75 -8.52
C ILE A 113 10.27 3.53 -9.85
N MET A 114 11.58 3.32 -9.80
CA MET A 114 12.44 3.11 -10.96
C MET A 114 12.63 1.63 -11.24
N GLU A 115 12.84 0.84 -10.19
CA GLU A 115 13.16 -0.59 -10.29
C GLU A 115 12.72 -1.31 -9.02
N ILE A 116 12.42 -2.58 -9.16
CA ILE A 116 12.22 -3.51 -8.04
C ILE A 116 13.15 -4.71 -8.29
N ASN A 117 14.05 -4.96 -7.36
CA ASN A 117 14.95 -6.11 -7.41
C ASN A 117 14.90 -6.90 -6.09
N ASP A 118 15.68 -7.97 -5.97
CA ASP A 118 15.62 -8.89 -4.82
C ASP A 118 16.05 -8.25 -3.48
N GLU A 119 16.71 -7.09 -3.53
CA GLU A 119 17.22 -6.43 -2.32
C GLU A 119 16.38 -5.23 -1.88
N ALA A 120 15.82 -4.47 -2.83
CA ALA A 120 15.16 -3.22 -2.55
C ALA A 120 14.24 -2.74 -3.68
N ILE A 121 13.32 -1.86 -3.32
CA ILE A 121 12.60 -1.00 -4.27
C ILE A 121 13.46 0.25 -4.47
N ILE A 122 13.86 0.51 -5.72
CA ILE A 122 14.69 1.64 -6.08
C ILE A 122 13.80 2.80 -6.54
N VAL A 123 14.00 3.95 -5.94
CA VAL A 123 13.21 5.16 -6.21
C VAL A 123 14.10 6.32 -6.61
N LYS A 124 13.50 7.41 -7.10
CA LYS A 124 14.21 8.63 -7.49
C LYS A 124 14.99 9.23 -6.31
N ASP A 125 16.17 9.78 -6.58
CA ASP A 125 17.07 10.32 -5.55
C ASP A 125 16.49 11.51 -4.78
N GLU A 126 15.59 12.27 -5.39
CA GLU A 126 14.91 13.42 -4.79
C GLU A 126 14.14 13.05 -3.52
N LEU A 127 13.62 11.83 -3.46
CA LEU A 127 12.84 11.32 -2.32
C LEU A 127 13.68 11.17 -1.04
N ALA A 128 14.99 10.97 -1.15
CA ALA A 128 15.87 10.93 0.02
C ALA A 128 16.02 12.31 0.68
N LYS A 129 15.78 13.40 -0.07
CA LYS A 129 15.93 14.79 0.35
C LYS A 129 14.61 15.44 0.75
N GLN A 130 13.46 14.82 0.46
CA GLN A 130 12.17 15.38 0.88
C GLN A 130 12.16 15.44 2.42
N LYS A 131 12.33 16.64 2.93
CA LYS A 131 11.86 17.01 4.26
C LYS A 131 10.37 16.76 4.24
N GLY A 132 9.84 16.09 5.28
CA GLY A 132 8.42 15.77 5.37
C GLY A 132 7.57 16.90 4.80
N ARG A 133 6.50 16.55 4.10
CA ARG A 133 5.54 17.55 3.59
C ARG A 133 5.31 18.55 4.71
N GLU A 134 5.58 19.82 4.43
CA GLU A 134 5.01 20.89 5.25
C GLU A 134 3.57 20.48 5.50
N LYS A 135 3.22 20.26 6.79
CA LYS A 135 1.83 20.19 7.18
C LYS A 135 1.20 21.33 6.40
N LEU A 136 0.30 20.99 5.47
CA LEU A 136 -0.66 21.99 5.01
C LEU A 136 -1.12 22.63 6.29
N GLU A 137 -0.79 23.89 6.48
CA GLU A 137 -1.31 24.68 7.57
C GLU A 137 -2.81 24.43 7.52
N GLN A 138 -3.29 23.56 8.41
CA GLN A 138 -4.68 23.59 8.77
C GLN A 138 -4.79 24.99 9.33
N GLU A 139 -5.31 25.91 8.49
CA GLU A 139 -5.86 27.14 9.02
C GLU A 139 -6.71 26.69 10.20
N GLU A 140 -6.18 26.91 11.40
CA GLU A 140 -6.98 26.73 12.59
C GLU A 140 -8.20 27.59 12.34
N PHE A 141 -9.32 26.92 12.04
CA PHE A 141 -10.61 27.57 12.05
C PHE A 141 -10.81 28.05 13.49
N VAL A 142 -10.35 29.25 13.76
CA VAL A 142 -10.68 29.98 14.98
C VAL A 142 -12.11 30.46 14.78
N PRO A 143 -13.09 29.76 15.38
CA PRO A 143 -14.46 30.23 15.29
C PRO A 143 -14.50 31.62 15.96
N ASN A 144 -14.88 32.62 15.19
CA ASN A 144 -15.07 33.97 15.67
C ASN A 144 -16.29 33.96 16.58
N PHE A 145 -16.10 33.51 17.83
CA PHE A 145 -17.12 33.50 18.86
C PHE A 145 -17.30 34.94 19.32
N VAL A 146 -18.16 35.68 18.68
CA VAL A 146 -18.72 36.92 19.23
C VAL A 146 -19.64 36.48 20.35
N ASN A 147 -19.22 36.69 21.60
CA ASN A 147 -20.05 36.44 22.76
C ASN A 147 -21.22 37.46 22.78
N PRO A 148 -22.48 37.08 22.48
CA PRO A 148 -23.59 37.98 22.36
C PRO A 148 -24.02 38.56 23.72
N PHE A 149 -23.40 38.16 24.86
CA PHE A 149 -23.74 38.61 26.21
C PHE A 149 -22.70 39.54 26.83
N ARG A 150 -21.70 39.99 26.07
CA ARG A 150 -20.77 41.01 26.56
C ARG A 150 -21.42 42.39 26.39
N GLN A 151 -22.16 42.85 27.39
CA GLN A 151 -22.56 44.23 27.49
C GLN A 151 -21.31 45.08 27.78
N ASN A 152 -21.03 46.03 26.90
CA ASN A 152 -19.99 47.04 27.14
C ASN A 152 -20.56 48.02 28.18
N ASP A 153 -19.94 48.08 29.35
CA ASP A 153 -20.02 49.19 30.26
C ASP A 153 -19.03 50.29 29.83
#